data_7a9926187aa2ac267d8544409027257a
#
_entry.id   7a9926187aa2ac267d8544409027257a
#
_cell.length_a   1.000
_cell.length_b   1.000
_cell.length_c   1.000
_cell.angle_alpha   90.00
_cell.angle_beta   90.00
_cell.angle_gamma   90.00
#
_symmetry.space_group_name_H-M   'P 1'
#
loop_
_entity.id
_entity.type
_entity.pdbx_description
1 polymer ?
#
loop_
_entity_poly.entity_id
_entity_poly.type
_entity_poly.pdbx_seq_one_letter_code
_entity_poly.pdbx_strand_id
1 'polypeptide(L)'
;VVRKMYQLRFPDEDVSRLTTQQLRGREGSRVRTAYRKAAKVTGVKWNGRVYDPNDFSAGDLVNQALSAGTACLYGLAFAVITALGCAPGLGFVHVKHEGSFVYDIADLYKAEVVIPLAFEVAAQAPQDLPSVMRRRVRDAMVEHHILGDGWCTMSAGCS
;
A
#
# COMPACT_ATOMS: atom_id res chain seq x y z
N VAL A 1 9.23 9.54 -14.97
CA VAL A 1 9.10 8.56 -13.89
C VAL A 1 7.72 8.65 -13.24
N VAL A 2 7.28 9.78 -12.62
CA VAL A 2 6.00 9.96 -11.93
C VAL A 2 4.80 9.45 -12.75
N ARG A 3 4.68 9.88 -14.03
CA ARG A 3 3.58 9.41 -14.90
C ARG A 3 3.62 7.91 -15.15
N LYS A 4 4.81 7.29 -15.25
CA LYS A 4 4.98 5.85 -15.43
C LYS A 4 4.47 5.09 -14.19
N MET A 5 4.73 5.61 -12.99
CA MET A 5 4.18 5.04 -11.74
C MET A 5 2.64 5.15 -11.69
N TYR A 6 2.08 6.28 -12.11
CA TYR A 6 0.62 6.42 -12.19
C TYR A 6 0.00 5.53 -13.28
N GLN A 7 0.70 5.29 -14.40
CA GLN A 7 0.25 4.33 -15.41
C GLN A 7 0.17 2.91 -14.86
N LEU A 8 1.13 2.51 -13.99
CA LEU A 8 1.07 1.22 -13.30
C LEU A 8 -0.12 1.13 -12.32
N ARG A 9 -0.51 2.26 -11.69
CA ARG A 9 -1.68 2.32 -10.81
C ARG A 9 -3.01 2.31 -11.56
N PHE A 10 -3.02 2.76 -12.80
CA PHE A 10 -4.20 2.89 -13.66
C PHE A 10 -3.89 2.26 -15.03
N PRO A 11 -3.73 0.92 -15.09
CA PRO A 11 -3.31 0.24 -16.33
C PRO A 11 -4.31 0.43 -17.47
N ASP A 12 -5.59 0.56 -17.16
CA ASP A 12 -6.69 0.66 -18.12
C ASP A 12 -7.02 2.10 -18.53
N GLU A 13 -6.26 3.09 -18.02
CA GLU A 13 -6.53 4.51 -18.27
C GLU A 13 -5.35 5.19 -18.94
N ASP A 14 -5.59 6.10 -19.89
CA ASP A 14 -4.55 6.98 -20.42
C ASP A 14 -4.30 8.15 -19.45
N VAL A 15 -3.23 8.05 -18.69
CA VAL A 15 -2.80 9.08 -17.73
C VAL A 15 -1.84 10.11 -18.35
N SER A 16 -1.48 9.98 -19.63
CA SER A 16 -0.44 10.78 -20.28
C SER A 16 -0.75 12.28 -20.30
N ARG A 17 -2.03 12.64 -20.40
CA ARG A 17 -2.52 14.03 -20.48
C ARG A 17 -2.93 14.64 -19.15
N LEU A 18 -2.90 13.85 -18.05
CA LEU A 18 -3.33 14.30 -16.73
C LEU A 18 -2.24 15.11 -16.04
N THR A 19 -2.65 16.14 -15.32
CA THR A 19 -1.77 16.89 -14.40
C THR A 19 -1.48 16.05 -13.14
N THR A 20 -0.40 16.35 -12.44
CA THR A 20 -0.08 15.69 -11.17
C THR A 20 -1.20 15.84 -10.14
N GLN A 21 -1.88 16.98 -10.12
CA GLN A 21 -3.01 17.21 -9.23
C GLN A 21 -4.20 16.32 -9.57
N GLN A 22 -4.52 16.16 -10.84
CA GLN A 22 -5.56 15.23 -11.30
C GLN A 22 -5.23 13.77 -10.97
N LEU A 23 -3.96 13.37 -11.16
CA LEU A 23 -3.48 12.03 -10.80
C LEU A 23 -3.62 11.76 -9.30
N ARG A 24 -3.24 12.70 -8.44
CA ARG A 24 -3.45 12.62 -6.98
C ARG A 24 -4.92 12.54 -6.60
N GLY A 25 -5.78 13.29 -7.27
CA GLY A 25 -7.23 13.24 -7.07
C GLY A 25 -7.82 11.87 -7.41
N ARG A 26 -7.37 11.25 -8.51
CA ARG A 26 -7.76 9.88 -8.91
C ARG A 26 -7.29 8.85 -7.91
N GLU A 27 -6.04 8.94 -7.45
CA GLU A 27 -5.50 8.05 -6.42
C GLU A 27 -6.33 8.13 -5.13
N GLY A 28 -6.65 9.34 -4.67
CA GLY A 28 -7.53 9.52 -3.51
C GLY A 28 -8.92 8.92 -3.71
N SER A 29 -9.47 8.98 -4.93
CA SER A 29 -10.75 8.35 -5.27
C SER A 29 -10.65 6.82 -5.27
N ARG A 30 -9.58 6.26 -5.85
CA ARG A 30 -9.29 4.81 -5.86
C ARG A 30 -9.20 4.26 -4.43
N VAL A 31 -8.45 4.91 -3.58
CA VAL A 31 -8.30 4.52 -2.17
C VAL A 31 -9.64 4.58 -1.42
N ARG A 32 -10.43 5.66 -1.59
CA ARG A 32 -11.77 5.75 -0.98
C ARG A 32 -12.70 4.63 -1.46
N THR A 33 -12.62 4.29 -2.74
CA THR A 33 -13.40 3.19 -3.33
C THR A 33 -12.98 1.84 -2.74
N ALA A 34 -11.68 1.60 -2.56
CA ALA A 34 -11.17 0.39 -1.93
C ALA A 34 -11.70 0.22 -0.50
N TYR A 35 -11.69 1.27 0.32
CA TYR A 35 -12.28 1.25 1.66
C TYR A 35 -13.77 0.92 1.66
N ARG A 36 -14.55 1.59 0.80
CA ARG A 36 -16.00 1.35 0.71
C ARG A 36 -16.31 -0.08 0.24
N LYS A 37 -15.56 -0.58 -0.73
CA LYS A 37 -15.70 -1.95 -1.24
C LYS A 37 -15.39 -2.97 -0.15
N ALA A 38 -14.26 -2.83 0.54
CA ALA A 38 -13.85 -3.72 1.61
C ALA A 38 -14.85 -3.73 2.77
N ALA A 39 -15.33 -2.56 3.21
CA ALA A 39 -16.37 -2.43 4.22
C ALA A 39 -17.66 -3.14 3.81
N LYS A 40 -18.10 -2.96 2.56
CA LYS A 40 -19.31 -3.62 2.02
C LYS A 40 -19.19 -5.14 1.97
N VAL A 41 -18.04 -5.64 1.51
CA VAL A 41 -17.80 -7.09 1.36
C VAL A 41 -17.72 -7.79 2.71
N THR A 42 -17.06 -7.18 3.70
CA THR A 42 -16.86 -7.79 5.04
C THR A 42 -17.97 -7.47 6.03
N GLY A 43 -18.83 -6.50 5.74
CA GLY A 43 -19.84 -6.00 6.68
C GLY A 43 -19.26 -5.16 7.83
N VAL A 44 -17.96 -4.91 7.83
CA VAL A 44 -17.30 -4.12 8.89
C VAL A 44 -17.55 -2.64 8.68
N LYS A 45 -17.97 -1.94 9.73
CA LYS A 45 -18.23 -0.51 9.68
C LYS A 45 -16.94 0.28 9.47
N TRP A 46 -16.95 1.23 8.53
CA TRP A 46 -15.84 2.12 8.26
C TRP A 46 -16.15 3.55 8.67
N ASN A 47 -15.43 4.05 9.68
CA ASN A 47 -15.62 5.40 10.24
C ASN A 47 -14.50 6.38 9.83
N GLY A 48 -13.57 5.92 8.98
CA GLY A 48 -12.43 6.72 8.56
C GLY A 48 -11.11 6.25 9.15
N ARG A 49 -10.02 6.73 8.58
CA ARG A 49 -8.66 6.38 9.02
C ARG A 49 -8.30 7.14 10.28
N VAL A 50 -8.05 6.41 11.36
CA VAL A 50 -7.41 6.90 12.58
C VAL A 50 -6.00 6.34 12.62
N TYR A 51 -5.00 7.21 12.78
CA TYR A 51 -3.60 6.82 12.84
C TYR A 51 -2.84 7.66 13.85
N ASP A 52 -2.20 6.99 14.81
CA ASP A 52 -1.23 7.58 15.73
C ASP A 52 0.10 6.84 15.56
N PRO A 53 1.19 7.52 15.19
CA PRO A 53 2.50 6.89 15.03
C PRO A 53 3.09 6.37 16.34
N ASN A 54 2.62 6.87 17.49
CA ASN A 54 3.08 6.49 18.81
C ASN A 54 2.17 5.45 19.50
N ASP A 55 0.98 5.21 18.95
CA ASP A 55 0.02 4.24 19.47
C ASP A 55 -0.62 3.43 18.34
N PHE A 56 -0.06 2.26 18.07
CA PHE A 56 -0.60 1.33 17.06
C PHE A 56 -1.92 0.66 17.49
N SER A 57 -2.30 0.76 18.76
CA SER A 57 -3.60 0.31 19.26
C SER A 57 -4.70 1.36 19.11
N ALA A 58 -4.36 2.56 18.68
CA ALA A 58 -5.32 3.63 18.44
C ALA A 58 -6.35 3.25 17.37
N GLY A 59 -7.60 3.56 17.63
CA GLY A 59 -8.71 3.31 16.73
C GLY A 59 -9.31 1.90 16.87
N ASP A 60 -10.24 1.62 15.96
CA ASP A 60 -10.92 0.33 15.89
C ASP A 60 -10.02 -0.77 15.27
N LEU A 61 -10.51 -2.02 15.28
CA LEU A 61 -9.76 -3.17 14.76
C LEU A 61 -9.31 -2.99 13.30
N VAL A 62 -10.11 -2.32 12.47
CA VAL A 62 -9.71 -2.03 11.09
C VAL A 62 -8.52 -1.09 11.04
N ASN A 63 -8.54 -0.04 11.87
CA ASN A 63 -7.44 0.92 11.94
C ASN A 63 -6.16 0.30 12.48
N GLN A 64 -6.26 -0.60 13.47
CA GLN A 64 -5.13 -1.38 13.99
C GLN A 64 -4.57 -2.32 12.90
N ALA A 65 -5.43 -3.05 12.19
CA ALA A 65 -5.03 -3.91 11.07
C ALA A 65 -4.36 -3.11 9.94
N LEU A 66 -4.93 -1.96 9.56
CA LEU A 66 -4.34 -1.07 8.56
C LEU A 66 -2.96 -0.57 8.98
N SER A 67 -2.76 -0.23 10.23
CA SER A 67 -1.46 0.22 10.76
C SER A 67 -0.44 -0.90 10.69
N ALA A 68 -0.77 -2.09 11.19
CA ALA A 68 0.10 -3.27 11.16
C ALA A 68 0.45 -3.71 9.73
N GLY A 69 -0.55 -3.75 8.85
CA GLY A 69 -0.36 -4.15 7.45
C GLY A 69 0.46 -3.14 6.64
N THR A 70 0.22 -1.84 6.85
CA THR A 70 0.98 -0.79 6.19
C THR A 70 2.44 -0.80 6.65
N ALA A 71 2.71 -0.96 7.94
CA ALA A 71 4.08 -1.08 8.46
C ALA A 71 4.81 -2.30 7.88
N CYS A 72 4.11 -3.45 7.78
CA CYS A 72 4.66 -4.65 7.15
C CYS A 72 5.01 -4.40 5.67
N LEU A 73 4.09 -3.79 4.91
CA LEU A 73 4.30 -3.47 3.49
C LEU A 73 5.50 -2.52 3.29
N TYR A 74 5.64 -1.51 4.16
CA TYR A 74 6.81 -0.61 4.11
C TYR A 74 8.11 -1.35 4.39
N GLY A 75 8.14 -2.26 5.38
CA GLY A 75 9.31 -3.07 5.66
C GLY A 75 9.71 -3.98 4.49
N LEU A 76 8.73 -4.61 3.83
CA LEU A 76 8.97 -5.43 2.64
C LEU A 76 9.47 -4.58 1.47
N ALA A 77 8.84 -3.45 1.19
CA ALA A 77 9.27 -2.53 0.15
C ALA A 77 10.70 -2.02 0.39
N PHE A 78 11.02 -1.62 1.63
CA PHE A 78 12.36 -1.18 2.02
C PHE A 78 13.40 -2.28 1.77
N ALA A 79 13.12 -3.51 2.21
CA ALA A 79 14.04 -4.65 2.04
C ALA A 79 14.34 -4.92 0.56
N VAL A 80 13.33 -4.90 -0.30
CA VAL A 80 13.53 -5.12 -1.75
C VAL A 80 14.26 -3.95 -2.41
N ILE A 81 13.89 -2.71 -2.12
CA ILE A 81 14.56 -1.51 -2.66
C ILE A 81 16.05 -1.54 -2.33
N THR A 82 16.41 -1.86 -1.10
CA THR A 82 17.81 -1.95 -0.66
C THR A 82 18.54 -3.14 -1.27
N ALA A 83 17.89 -4.30 -1.38
CA ALA A 83 18.46 -5.48 -2.04
C ALA A 83 18.77 -5.24 -3.52
N LEU A 84 17.98 -4.38 -4.20
CA LEU A 84 18.21 -3.95 -5.57
C LEU A 84 19.25 -2.83 -5.71
N GLY A 85 19.88 -2.39 -4.60
CA GLY A 85 20.85 -1.31 -4.61
C GLY A 85 20.26 0.09 -4.84
N CYS A 86 18.93 0.24 -4.74
CA CYS A 86 18.25 1.52 -4.90
C CYS A 86 18.23 2.31 -3.60
N ALA A 87 18.20 3.65 -3.69
CA ALA A 87 18.14 4.53 -2.52
C ALA A 87 16.70 4.71 -2.04
N PRO A 88 16.35 4.31 -0.80
CA PRO A 88 14.98 4.39 -0.28
C PRO A 88 14.40 5.82 -0.20
N GLY A 89 15.26 6.83 -0.08
CA GLY A 89 14.86 8.23 0.00
C GLY A 89 14.60 8.91 -1.34
N LEU A 90 14.94 8.29 -2.48
CA LEU A 90 14.75 8.88 -3.82
C LEU A 90 13.34 8.63 -4.37
N GLY A 91 12.32 9.15 -3.69
CA GLY A 91 10.94 9.08 -4.13
C GLY A 91 10.62 10.06 -5.26
N PHE A 92 9.55 9.76 -5.99
CA PHE A 92 9.09 10.52 -7.17
C PHE A 92 7.77 11.25 -6.91
N VAL A 93 6.86 10.65 -6.14
CA VAL A 93 5.58 11.22 -5.72
C VAL A 93 5.69 11.76 -4.29
N HIS A 94 6.27 10.97 -3.40
CA HIS A 94 6.67 11.40 -2.07
C HIS A 94 8.08 11.97 -2.13
N VAL A 95 8.27 13.14 -1.52
CA VAL A 95 9.57 13.82 -1.49
C VAL A 95 9.87 14.32 -0.08
N LYS A 96 11.14 14.55 0.21
CA LYS A 96 11.61 15.12 1.49
C LYS A 96 11.45 14.20 2.71
N HIS A 97 11.44 12.88 2.50
CA HIS A 97 11.42 11.89 3.57
C HIS A 97 12.42 10.76 3.26
N GLU A 98 13.06 10.21 4.27
CA GLU A 98 14.07 9.14 4.13
C GLU A 98 13.50 7.86 3.47
N GLY A 99 12.20 7.62 3.59
CA GLY A 99 11.47 6.51 2.97
C GLY A 99 10.62 6.91 1.78
N SER A 100 10.87 8.04 1.11
CA SER A 100 10.01 8.55 0.02
C SER A 100 9.77 7.52 -1.08
N PHE A 101 10.80 6.80 -1.52
CA PHE A 101 10.67 5.76 -2.54
C PHE A 101 9.93 4.52 -2.01
N VAL A 102 10.14 4.18 -0.74
CA VAL A 102 9.39 3.09 -0.07
C VAL A 102 7.90 3.37 -0.09
N TYR A 103 7.49 4.59 0.22
CA TYR A 103 6.07 4.98 0.18
C TYR A 103 5.50 4.95 -1.24
N ASP A 104 6.27 5.42 -2.22
CA ASP A 104 5.87 5.39 -3.64
C ASP A 104 5.57 3.96 -4.11
N ILE A 105 6.44 3.01 -3.77
CA ILE A 105 6.26 1.61 -4.12
C ILE A 105 5.13 0.96 -3.32
N ALA A 106 5.09 1.18 -2.02
CA ALA A 106 4.05 0.59 -1.16
C ALA A 106 2.63 1.03 -1.57
N ASP A 107 2.46 2.28 -1.98
CA ASP A 107 1.16 2.79 -2.42
C ASP A 107 0.62 2.10 -3.69
N LEU A 108 1.48 1.43 -4.48
CA LEU A 108 1.02 0.60 -5.61
C LEU A 108 0.15 -0.56 -5.12
N TYR A 109 0.50 -1.14 -3.98
CA TYR A 109 -0.11 -2.37 -3.45
C TYR A 109 -1.09 -2.14 -2.30
N LYS A 110 -1.02 -1.00 -1.63
CA LYS A 110 -1.81 -0.70 -0.43
C LYS A 110 -3.32 -0.84 -0.64
N ALA A 111 -3.83 -0.30 -1.75
CA ALA A 111 -5.26 -0.31 -2.03
C ALA A 111 -5.77 -1.71 -2.43
N GLU A 112 -4.93 -2.53 -3.04
CA GLU A 112 -5.31 -3.85 -3.57
C GLU A 112 -5.01 -4.99 -2.59
N VAL A 113 -4.02 -4.82 -1.72
CA VAL A 113 -3.59 -5.86 -0.78
C VAL A 113 -3.94 -5.50 0.66
N VAL A 114 -3.40 -4.37 1.16
CA VAL A 114 -3.51 -4.07 2.60
C VAL A 114 -4.93 -3.71 3.01
N ILE A 115 -5.65 -2.91 2.21
CA ILE A 115 -7.00 -2.48 2.59
C ILE A 115 -7.96 -3.67 2.67
N PRO A 116 -8.12 -4.54 1.65
CA PRO A 116 -9.01 -5.70 1.74
C PRO A 116 -8.64 -6.61 2.92
N LEU A 117 -7.37 -6.97 3.07
CA LEU A 117 -6.91 -7.84 4.15
C LEU A 117 -7.18 -7.27 5.54
N ALA A 118 -7.03 -5.95 5.72
CA ALA A 118 -7.29 -5.30 7.00
C ALA A 118 -8.75 -5.44 7.43
N PHE A 119 -9.69 -5.31 6.50
CA PHE A 119 -11.10 -5.49 6.79
C PHE A 119 -11.45 -6.96 7.04
N GLU A 120 -10.88 -7.90 6.29
CA GLU A 120 -11.05 -9.33 6.52
C GLU A 120 -10.54 -9.76 7.90
N VAL A 121 -9.32 -9.32 8.26
CA VAL A 121 -8.73 -9.63 9.58
C VAL A 121 -9.52 -8.97 10.70
N ALA A 122 -9.96 -7.73 10.53
CA ALA A 122 -10.80 -7.06 11.52
C ALA A 122 -12.16 -7.76 11.71
N ALA A 123 -12.77 -8.29 10.64
CA ALA A 123 -14.01 -9.07 10.72
C ALA A 123 -13.84 -10.35 11.52
N GLN A 124 -12.67 -10.98 11.49
CA GLN A 124 -12.33 -12.18 12.25
C GLN A 124 -11.97 -11.89 13.71
N ALA A 125 -11.61 -10.64 14.02
CA ALA A 125 -11.22 -10.17 15.36
C ALA A 125 -10.24 -11.12 16.09
N PRO A 126 -9.11 -11.51 15.50
CA PRO A 126 -8.19 -12.47 16.12
C PRO A 126 -7.53 -11.87 17.36
N GLN A 127 -7.15 -12.73 18.32
CA GLN A 127 -6.51 -12.30 19.57
C GLN A 127 -5.18 -11.56 19.34
N ASP A 128 -4.36 -12.00 18.37
CA ASP A 128 -3.13 -11.32 17.94
C ASP A 128 -3.31 -10.77 16.52
N LEU A 129 -4.13 -9.75 16.41
CA LEU A 129 -4.45 -9.09 15.14
C LEU A 129 -3.20 -8.57 14.40
N PRO A 130 -2.22 -7.91 15.03
CA PRO A 130 -1.03 -7.42 14.32
C PRO A 130 -0.20 -8.53 13.69
N SER A 131 -0.01 -9.67 14.36
CA SER A 131 0.76 -10.80 13.82
C SER A 131 0.02 -11.51 12.68
N VAL A 132 -1.30 -11.68 12.82
CA VAL A 132 -2.14 -12.23 11.75
C VAL A 132 -2.06 -11.33 10.51
N MET A 133 -2.20 -10.02 10.69
CA MET A 133 -2.16 -9.07 9.58
C MET A 133 -0.80 -9.06 8.86
N ARG A 134 0.31 -9.03 9.60
CA ARG A 134 1.65 -9.09 9.00
C ARG A 134 1.87 -10.36 8.18
N ARG A 135 1.43 -11.51 8.70
CA ARG A 135 1.52 -12.78 7.98
C ARG A 135 0.70 -12.76 6.69
N ARG A 136 -0.56 -12.32 6.75
CA ARG A 136 -1.45 -12.22 5.59
C ARG A 136 -0.89 -11.30 4.50
N VAL A 137 -0.34 -10.15 4.87
CA VAL A 137 0.31 -9.23 3.91
C VAL A 137 1.52 -9.88 3.26
N ARG A 138 2.42 -10.49 4.06
CA ARG A 138 3.60 -11.19 3.50
C ARG A 138 3.18 -12.29 2.53
N ASP A 139 2.23 -13.14 2.91
CA ASP A 139 1.79 -14.29 2.11
C ASP A 139 1.14 -13.80 0.79
N ALA A 140 0.30 -12.78 0.82
CA ALA A 140 -0.26 -12.16 -0.37
C ALA A 140 0.81 -11.58 -1.30
N MET A 141 1.84 -10.93 -0.75
CA MET A 141 2.94 -10.38 -1.55
C MET A 141 3.79 -11.48 -2.22
N VAL A 142 3.89 -12.66 -1.62
CA VAL A 142 4.56 -13.84 -2.21
C VAL A 142 3.67 -14.48 -3.28
N GLU A 143 2.39 -14.74 -2.98
CA GLU A 143 1.44 -15.38 -3.92
C GLU A 143 1.27 -14.60 -5.23
N HIS A 144 1.25 -13.29 -5.16
CA HIS A 144 1.12 -12.43 -6.34
C HIS A 144 2.45 -12.22 -7.09
N HIS A 145 3.50 -12.98 -6.79
CA HIS A 145 4.85 -12.83 -7.35
C HIS A 145 5.40 -11.40 -7.26
N ILE A 146 4.84 -10.58 -6.36
CA ILE A 146 5.24 -9.17 -6.22
C ILE A 146 6.66 -9.09 -5.67
N LEU A 147 7.08 -10.04 -4.84
CA LEU A 147 8.46 -10.15 -4.32
C LEU A 147 9.43 -10.86 -5.28
N GLY A 148 8.93 -11.48 -6.37
CA GLY A 148 9.71 -12.15 -7.40
C GLY A 148 9.76 -11.35 -8.69
N ASP A 149 8.97 -11.79 -9.67
CA ASP A 149 9.03 -11.28 -11.06
C ASP A 149 8.53 -9.84 -11.23
N GLY A 150 7.58 -9.40 -10.41
CA GLY A 150 7.00 -8.05 -10.51
C GLY A 150 7.98 -6.91 -10.21
N TRP A 151 9.04 -7.17 -9.44
CA TRP A 151 10.05 -6.17 -9.09
C TRP A 151 11.17 -6.09 -10.12
N CYS A 152 11.50 -7.20 -10.79
CA CYS A 152 12.50 -7.21 -11.87
C CYS A 152 12.07 -6.35 -13.06
N THR A 153 10.78 -6.29 -13.38
CA THR A 153 10.27 -5.46 -14.49
C THR A 153 10.34 -3.96 -14.19
N MET A 154 10.33 -3.55 -12.92
CA MET A 154 10.50 -2.15 -12.53
C MET A 154 11.96 -1.70 -12.52
N SER A 155 12.92 -2.59 -12.24
CA SER A 155 14.36 -2.28 -12.26
C SER A 155 14.92 -2.08 -13.67
N ALA A 156 14.36 -2.74 -14.67
CA ALA A 156 14.75 -2.57 -16.08
C ALA A 156 14.47 -1.17 -16.66
N GLY A 157 13.81 -0.29 -15.92
CA GLY A 157 13.55 1.10 -16.28
C GLY A 157 14.46 2.13 -15.60
N CYS A 158 15.45 1.68 -14.82
CA CYS A 158 16.40 2.55 -14.11
C CYS A 158 17.81 2.58 -14.73
N SER A 159 17.99 2.04 -15.91
CA SER A 159 19.23 2.16 -16.73
C SER A 159 19.10 3.22 -17.81
#